data_468d858b2a4821bf5f0923bfbc3bfd7c
#
_entry.id   468d858b2a4821bf5f0923bfbc3bfd7c
#
_cell.length_a   1.000
_cell.length_b   1.000
_cell.length_c   1.000
_cell.angle_alpha   90.00
_cell.angle_beta   90.00
_cell.angle_gamma   90.00
#
_symmetry.space_group_name_H-M   'P 1'
#
loop_
_entity.id
_entity.type
_entity.pdbx_description
1 polymer ?
#
loop_
_entity_poly.entity_id
_entity_poly.type
_entity_poly.pdbx_seq_one_letter_code
_entity_poly.pdbx_strand_id
1 'polypeptide(L)'
;MTILFILCCGIGRADASTLDARQNLSFGTLIPVANSGSVIVSTAGAVNTGGNVTVAPSGTSYYQGKVRFTPTLLNVFTVRAADSSIVLNNTSSGGGSVTVDNFTVNPSSLNITVLGAVDINIGGRMTFSASSKSGTYTGSVRIEVSSLLAGTLSVNLPVTLTLWDSLKMNETTPLFFGVLEISSGASVVQLNAQTGQRSVVSGSGNVVLSTGQASTAGRFKIKGQPNTSVSVALPSSVVLTGNKGGTMTLDNFNGYPSSTQLSLDSSGDGNLNVGANLNIGASQLSGTYNGTYSVTVNY
;
A
#
# COMPACT_ATOMS: atom_id res chain seq x y z
N MET A 1 -72.12 -7.95 -48.38
CA MET A 1 -71.60 -7.06 -47.36
C MET A 1 -70.50 -7.86 -46.59
N THR A 2 -69.27 -7.73 -47.10
CA THR A 2 -68.12 -8.52 -46.62
C THR A 2 -67.43 -7.70 -45.53
N ILE A 3 -67.46 -8.19 -44.32
CA ILE A 3 -66.79 -7.55 -43.19
C ILE A 3 -65.30 -8.00 -43.18
N LEU A 4 -64.42 -7.06 -43.50
CA LEU A 4 -62.97 -7.25 -43.42
C LEU A 4 -62.50 -7.07 -41.96
N PHE A 5 -62.14 -8.14 -41.27
CA PHE A 5 -61.49 -8.05 -39.98
C PHE A 5 -60.00 -7.68 -40.19
N ILE A 6 -59.65 -6.44 -39.91
CA ILE A 6 -58.27 -6.01 -39.81
C ILE A 6 -57.78 -6.46 -38.43
N LEU A 7 -56.97 -7.56 -38.39
CA LEU A 7 -56.23 -7.97 -37.20
C LEU A 7 -55.08 -6.99 -37.02
N CYS A 8 -55.24 -6.00 -36.16
CA CYS A 8 -54.18 -5.09 -35.78
C CYS A 8 -53.24 -5.86 -34.87
N CYS A 9 -52.22 -6.53 -35.47
CA CYS A 9 -51.13 -7.16 -34.72
C CYS A 9 -50.28 -6.03 -34.15
N GLY A 10 -50.50 -5.71 -32.87
CA GLY A 10 -49.63 -4.81 -32.14
C GLY A 10 -48.22 -5.39 -32.14
N ILE A 11 -47.34 -4.79 -32.93
CA ILE A 11 -45.88 -5.10 -32.88
C ILE A 11 -45.39 -4.60 -31.53
N GLY A 12 -45.51 -5.45 -30.51
CA GLY A 12 -44.81 -5.23 -29.28
C GLY A 12 -43.31 -5.03 -29.62
N ARG A 13 -42.76 -3.90 -29.23
CA ARG A 13 -41.33 -3.66 -29.35
C ARG A 13 -40.64 -4.79 -28.62
N ALA A 14 -40.02 -5.71 -29.34
CA ALA A 14 -39.18 -6.71 -28.73
C ALA A 14 -38.06 -5.95 -28.04
N ASP A 15 -38.00 -6.04 -26.70
CA ASP A 15 -36.90 -5.44 -25.94
C ASP A 15 -35.58 -5.99 -26.48
N ALA A 16 -34.65 -5.07 -26.76
CA ALA A 16 -33.32 -5.46 -27.23
C ALA A 16 -32.50 -6.07 -26.07
N SER A 17 -31.66 -7.04 -26.37
CA SER A 17 -30.68 -7.54 -25.39
C SER A 17 -29.85 -6.37 -24.85
N THR A 18 -29.52 -6.41 -23.56
CA THR A 18 -28.71 -5.36 -22.91
C THR A 18 -27.43 -5.92 -22.34
N LEU A 19 -26.41 -5.07 -22.26
CA LEU A 19 -25.14 -5.36 -21.65
C LEU A 19 -24.74 -4.17 -20.77
N ASP A 20 -24.69 -4.37 -19.46
CA ASP A 20 -24.51 -3.31 -18.46
C ASP A 20 -23.29 -3.58 -17.59
N ALA A 21 -22.47 -2.55 -17.35
CA ALA A 21 -21.42 -2.60 -16.34
C ALA A 21 -22.05 -2.55 -14.93
N ARG A 22 -21.69 -3.49 -14.08
CA ARG A 22 -22.23 -3.61 -12.71
C ARG A 22 -21.19 -3.37 -11.63
N GLN A 23 -19.92 -3.72 -11.89
CA GLN A 23 -18.83 -3.56 -10.97
C GLN A 23 -17.54 -3.31 -11.75
N ASN A 24 -16.81 -2.26 -11.39
CA ASN A 24 -15.53 -1.94 -12.01
C ASN A 24 -14.52 -3.07 -11.79
N LEU A 25 -13.53 -3.22 -12.66
CA LEU A 25 -12.34 -3.99 -12.36
C LEU A 25 -11.41 -3.11 -11.50
N SER A 26 -11.13 -3.52 -10.28
CA SER A 26 -10.27 -2.77 -9.36
C SER A 26 -9.04 -3.58 -8.98
N PHE A 27 -7.87 -2.98 -9.16
CA PHE A 27 -6.60 -3.52 -8.67
C PHE A 27 -6.30 -3.10 -7.22
N GLY A 28 -7.19 -2.30 -6.62
CA GLY A 28 -7.06 -1.85 -5.24
C GLY A 28 -5.98 -0.77 -5.05
N THR A 29 -5.48 -0.66 -3.83
CA THR A 29 -4.37 0.22 -3.48
C THR A 29 -3.09 -0.58 -3.34
N LEU A 30 -2.06 -0.21 -4.07
CA LEU A 30 -0.80 -0.94 -4.19
C LEU A 30 0.38 -0.04 -3.80
N ILE A 31 1.38 -0.64 -3.19
CA ILE A 31 2.65 0.00 -2.82
C ILE A 31 3.76 -0.63 -3.66
N PRO A 32 4.36 0.10 -4.61
CA PRO A 32 5.55 -0.36 -5.33
C PRO A 32 6.74 -0.49 -4.36
N VAL A 33 7.42 -1.63 -4.36
CA VAL A 33 8.66 -1.83 -3.58
C VAL A 33 9.90 -1.81 -4.45
N ALA A 34 9.72 -1.78 -5.79
CA ALA A 34 10.77 -1.60 -6.78
C ALA A 34 10.22 -0.89 -8.03
N ASN A 35 11.10 -0.65 -8.99
CA ASN A 35 10.81 0.15 -10.19
C ASN A 35 9.84 -0.48 -11.19
N SER A 36 9.48 -1.74 -11.03
CA SER A 36 8.49 -2.42 -11.88
C SER A 36 7.85 -3.58 -11.12
N GLY A 37 6.61 -3.88 -11.44
CA GLY A 37 5.87 -4.99 -10.86
C GLY A 37 4.58 -5.24 -11.62
N SER A 38 3.89 -6.32 -11.24
CA SER A 38 2.61 -6.66 -11.83
C SER A 38 1.63 -7.17 -10.78
N VAL A 39 0.35 -6.99 -11.06
CA VAL A 39 -0.74 -7.53 -10.24
C VAL A 39 -1.79 -8.13 -11.15
N ILE A 40 -2.24 -9.32 -10.81
CA ILE A 40 -3.33 -10.01 -11.52
C ILE A 40 -4.55 -10.05 -10.61
N VAL A 41 -5.67 -9.58 -11.13
CA VAL A 41 -7.00 -9.83 -10.55
C VAL A 41 -7.68 -10.89 -11.41
N SER A 42 -8.02 -12.03 -10.82
CA SER A 42 -8.69 -13.12 -11.53
C SER A 42 -10.19 -12.86 -11.68
N THR A 43 -10.86 -13.61 -12.55
CA THR A 43 -12.33 -13.58 -12.68
C THR A 43 -13.07 -14.08 -11.43
N ALA A 44 -12.39 -14.74 -10.50
CA ALA A 44 -12.91 -15.11 -9.18
C ALA A 44 -12.65 -14.06 -8.10
N GLY A 45 -11.99 -12.93 -8.43
CA GLY A 45 -11.64 -11.87 -7.49
C GLY A 45 -10.39 -12.15 -6.67
N ALA A 46 -9.66 -13.24 -6.94
CA ALA A 46 -8.38 -13.49 -6.29
C ALA A 46 -7.29 -12.57 -6.86
N VAL A 47 -6.41 -12.10 -5.98
CA VAL A 47 -5.27 -11.25 -6.33
C VAL A 47 -3.97 -12.05 -6.24
N ASN A 48 -3.12 -11.87 -7.24
CA ASN A 48 -1.75 -12.38 -7.23
C ASN A 48 -0.80 -11.22 -7.57
N THR A 49 0.11 -10.91 -6.65
CA THR A 49 1.15 -9.90 -6.84
C THR A 49 2.41 -10.57 -7.37
N GLY A 50 2.77 -10.23 -8.59
CA GLY A 50 4.03 -10.68 -9.20
C GLY A 50 5.17 -9.76 -8.84
N GLY A 51 5.97 -10.10 -7.82
CA GLY A 51 7.18 -9.41 -7.39
C GLY A 51 7.07 -7.89 -7.18
N ASN A 52 7.85 -7.33 -6.28
CA ASN A 52 8.07 -5.87 -6.17
C ASN A 52 6.83 -4.99 -5.96
N VAL A 53 5.71 -5.56 -5.52
CA VAL A 53 4.49 -4.82 -5.16
C VAL A 53 3.79 -5.48 -3.98
N THR A 54 3.26 -4.65 -3.10
CA THR A 54 2.47 -5.08 -1.94
C THR A 54 1.09 -4.43 -2.02
N VAL A 55 0.05 -5.16 -1.60
CA VAL A 55 -1.28 -4.58 -1.40
C VAL A 55 -1.22 -3.70 -0.15
N ALA A 56 -1.71 -2.48 -0.24
CA ALA A 56 -1.74 -1.58 0.91
C ALA A 56 -2.67 -2.14 2.02
N PRO A 57 -2.30 -1.97 3.30
CA PRO A 57 -3.10 -2.46 4.43
C PRO A 57 -4.43 -1.70 4.56
N SER A 58 -4.54 -0.53 3.94
CA SER A 58 -5.75 0.29 3.85
C SER A 58 -5.88 0.91 2.46
N GLY A 59 -7.02 1.48 2.15
CA GLY A 59 -7.31 2.07 0.85
C GLY A 59 -8.42 1.35 0.12
N THR A 60 -8.44 1.44 -1.22
CA THR A 60 -9.45 0.78 -2.05
C THR A 60 -9.19 -0.73 -2.15
N SER A 61 -10.26 -1.52 -2.05
CA SER A 61 -10.18 -2.96 -2.22
C SER A 61 -10.01 -3.34 -3.70
N TYR A 62 -9.38 -4.49 -3.92
CA TYR A 62 -9.33 -5.12 -5.24
C TYR A 62 -10.54 -6.02 -5.44
N TYR A 63 -11.04 -6.08 -6.66
CA TYR A 63 -12.11 -7.01 -7.06
C TYR A 63 -12.19 -7.13 -8.58
N GLN A 64 -12.73 -8.27 -9.05
CA GLN A 64 -13.00 -8.50 -10.47
C GLN A 64 -14.03 -7.49 -11.00
N GLY A 65 -13.92 -7.18 -12.26
CA GLY A 65 -14.99 -6.49 -12.98
C GLY A 65 -16.21 -7.39 -13.16
N LYS A 66 -17.40 -6.77 -13.28
CA LYS A 66 -18.63 -7.51 -13.55
C LYS A 66 -19.49 -6.75 -14.55
N VAL A 67 -19.91 -7.44 -15.59
CA VAL A 67 -20.94 -6.98 -16.51
C VAL A 67 -22.12 -7.92 -16.46
N ARG A 68 -23.32 -7.39 -16.68
CA ARG A 68 -24.56 -8.17 -16.74
C ARG A 68 -25.09 -8.15 -18.16
N PHE A 69 -25.26 -9.33 -18.74
CA PHE A 69 -25.90 -9.54 -20.02
C PHE A 69 -27.33 -10.03 -19.81
N THR A 70 -28.29 -9.34 -20.41
CA THR A 70 -29.72 -9.74 -20.42
C THR A 70 -30.09 -10.06 -21.85
N PRO A 71 -30.13 -11.34 -22.26
CA PRO A 71 -30.50 -11.78 -23.59
C PRO A 71 -32.00 -11.70 -23.81
N THR A 72 -32.42 -11.42 -25.04
CA THR A 72 -33.80 -11.55 -25.51
C THR A 72 -33.96 -12.68 -26.52
N LEU A 73 -32.90 -13.37 -26.87
CA LEU A 73 -32.86 -14.50 -27.78
C LEU A 73 -32.18 -15.72 -27.14
N LEU A 74 -32.72 -16.90 -27.38
CA LEU A 74 -32.10 -18.18 -27.09
C LEU A 74 -31.02 -18.46 -28.14
N ASN A 75 -29.76 -18.38 -27.78
CA ASN A 75 -28.64 -18.53 -28.70
C ASN A 75 -27.33 -18.79 -27.94
N VAL A 76 -26.29 -19.12 -28.70
CA VAL A 76 -24.92 -19.13 -28.18
C VAL A 76 -24.27 -17.79 -28.44
N PHE A 77 -23.73 -17.20 -27.39
CA PHE A 77 -22.99 -15.93 -27.41
C PHE A 77 -21.55 -16.15 -27.03
N THR A 78 -20.65 -15.44 -27.71
CA THR A 78 -19.23 -15.36 -27.35
C THR A 78 -19.00 -14.07 -26.57
N VAL A 79 -18.25 -14.17 -25.50
CA VAL A 79 -17.88 -13.03 -24.65
C VAL A 79 -16.37 -12.83 -24.71
N ARG A 80 -15.95 -11.57 -24.90
CA ARG A 80 -14.52 -11.22 -24.90
C ARG A 80 -14.28 -9.80 -24.41
N ALA A 81 -13.06 -9.52 -23.98
CA ALA A 81 -12.53 -8.18 -23.97
C ALA A 81 -12.13 -7.81 -25.42
N ALA A 82 -12.60 -6.70 -25.91
CA ALA A 82 -12.31 -6.23 -27.27
C ALA A 82 -10.88 -5.68 -27.35
N ASP A 83 -10.42 -5.08 -26.26
CA ASP A 83 -9.10 -4.50 -26.15
C ASP A 83 -8.10 -5.55 -25.62
N SER A 84 -6.95 -5.72 -26.28
CA SER A 84 -5.87 -6.60 -25.81
C SER A 84 -5.10 -5.97 -24.66
N SER A 85 -5.02 -4.64 -24.64
CA SER A 85 -4.45 -3.84 -23.56
C SER A 85 -5.08 -2.45 -23.52
N ILE A 86 -5.06 -1.84 -22.33
CA ILE A 86 -5.50 -0.46 -22.12
C ILE A 86 -4.46 0.29 -21.29
N VAL A 87 -4.47 1.60 -21.39
CA VAL A 87 -3.65 2.48 -20.56
C VAL A 87 -4.57 3.16 -19.54
N LEU A 88 -4.24 3.02 -18.26
CA LEU A 88 -4.85 3.81 -17.20
C LEU A 88 -4.02 5.07 -17.00
N ASN A 89 -4.67 6.21 -16.96
CA ASN A 89 -4.03 7.51 -16.75
C ASN A 89 -4.19 7.94 -15.29
N ASN A 90 -3.13 8.51 -14.73
CA ASN A 90 -3.17 9.09 -13.40
C ASN A 90 -4.06 10.33 -13.41
N THR A 91 -5.11 10.33 -12.61
CA THR A 91 -6.04 11.46 -12.44
C THR A 91 -5.60 12.45 -11.37
N SER A 92 -4.54 12.11 -10.62
CA SER A 92 -3.90 12.99 -9.63
C SER A 92 -2.87 13.89 -10.30
N SER A 93 -2.46 14.96 -9.65
CA SER A 93 -1.54 15.98 -10.19
C SER A 93 -0.14 15.48 -10.61
N GLY A 94 0.21 14.23 -10.32
CA GLY A 94 1.54 13.67 -10.59
C GLY A 94 1.80 13.22 -12.03
N GLY A 95 0.75 13.01 -12.83
CA GLY A 95 0.86 12.40 -14.16
C GLY A 95 1.33 10.94 -14.12
N GLY A 96 1.61 10.37 -15.28
CA GLY A 96 2.02 8.98 -15.44
C GLY A 96 0.90 8.08 -15.91
N SER A 97 1.27 6.86 -16.31
CA SER A 97 0.33 5.85 -16.79
C SER A 97 0.77 4.45 -16.35
N VAL A 98 -0.17 3.52 -16.34
CA VAL A 98 0.05 2.08 -16.16
C VAL A 98 -0.69 1.33 -17.25
N THR A 99 -0.20 0.14 -17.60
CA THR A 99 -0.84 -0.71 -18.62
C THR A 99 -1.60 -1.84 -17.94
N VAL A 100 -2.79 -2.13 -18.45
CA VAL A 100 -3.56 -3.33 -18.10
C VAL A 100 -3.75 -4.17 -19.36
N ASP A 101 -3.43 -5.44 -19.26
CA ASP A 101 -3.48 -6.43 -20.34
C ASP A 101 -3.98 -7.79 -19.84
N ASN A 102 -3.86 -8.80 -20.70
CA ASN A 102 -4.23 -10.19 -20.38
C ASN A 102 -5.64 -10.29 -19.74
N PHE A 103 -6.59 -9.57 -20.33
CA PHE A 103 -7.96 -9.62 -19.87
C PHE A 103 -8.53 -11.03 -19.99
N THR A 104 -9.19 -11.47 -18.93
CA THR A 104 -9.89 -12.75 -18.87
C THR A 104 -11.36 -12.49 -18.61
N VAL A 105 -12.22 -13.30 -19.23
CA VAL A 105 -13.68 -13.25 -19.06
C VAL A 105 -14.21 -14.59 -18.65
N ASN A 106 -15.17 -14.64 -17.76
CA ASN A 106 -15.81 -15.88 -17.32
C ASN A 106 -17.30 -15.67 -17.02
N PRO A 107 -18.19 -16.35 -17.74
CA PRO A 107 -17.94 -17.27 -18.87
C PRO A 107 -17.51 -16.53 -20.16
N SER A 108 -16.70 -17.18 -21.00
CA SER A 108 -16.30 -16.70 -22.33
C SER A 108 -17.27 -17.14 -23.45
N SER A 109 -18.15 -18.07 -23.14
CA SER A 109 -19.26 -18.53 -24.01
C SER A 109 -20.50 -18.74 -23.17
N LEU A 110 -21.63 -18.31 -23.70
CA LEU A 110 -22.93 -18.40 -23.06
C LEU A 110 -23.88 -19.18 -23.98
N ASN A 111 -24.37 -20.34 -23.52
CA ASN A 111 -25.43 -21.08 -24.18
C ASN A 111 -26.76 -20.73 -23.49
N ILE A 112 -27.48 -19.79 -24.06
CA ILE A 112 -28.76 -19.29 -23.51
C ILE A 112 -29.90 -20.20 -23.98
N THR A 113 -30.34 -21.07 -23.09
CA THR A 113 -31.47 -21.97 -23.28
C THR A 113 -32.74 -21.52 -22.57
N VAL A 114 -32.60 -20.60 -21.62
CA VAL A 114 -33.67 -19.95 -20.87
C VAL A 114 -33.33 -18.46 -20.77
N LEU A 115 -34.32 -17.60 -21.06
CA LEU A 115 -34.12 -16.15 -20.94
C LEU A 115 -33.93 -15.76 -19.48
N GLY A 116 -32.88 -15.01 -19.20
CA GLY A 116 -32.52 -14.54 -17.88
C GLY A 116 -31.18 -13.78 -17.90
N ALA A 117 -30.98 -12.91 -16.95
CA ALA A 117 -29.73 -12.15 -16.85
C ALA A 117 -28.58 -13.06 -16.41
N VAL A 118 -27.41 -12.89 -17.04
CA VAL A 118 -26.19 -13.61 -16.72
C VAL A 118 -25.08 -12.62 -16.34
N ASP A 119 -24.44 -12.85 -15.22
CA ASP A 119 -23.26 -12.09 -14.80
C ASP A 119 -21.99 -12.68 -15.42
N ILE A 120 -21.15 -11.81 -15.95
CA ILE A 120 -19.86 -12.13 -16.57
C ILE A 120 -18.79 -11.44 -15.74
N ASN A 121 -17.82 -12.20 -15.24
CA ASN A 121 -16.72 -11.70 -14.45
C ASN A 121 -15.50 -11.42 -15.34
N ILE A 122 -14.84 -10.31 -15.08
CA ILE A 122 -13.67 -9.85 -15.83
C ILE A 122 -12.46 -9.75 -14.90
N GLY A 123 -11.36 -10.38 -15.30
CA GLY A 123 -10.05 -10.25 -14.68
C GLY A 123 -9.06 -9.58 -15.64
N GLY A 124 -7.87 -9.29 -15.16
CA GLY A 124 -6.79 -8.71 -15.96
C GLY A 124 -5.47 -8.64 -15.20
N ARG A 125 -4.40 -8.31 -15.92
CA ARG A 125 -3.07 -8.06 -15.37
C ARG A 125 -2.72 -6.60 -15.54
N MET A 126 -2.36 -5.94 -14.45
CA MET A 126 -1.79 -4.60 -14.44
C MET A 126 -0.28 -4.68 -14.32
N THR A 127 0.44 -3.84 -15.06
CA THR A 127 1.89 -3.65 -14.96
C THR A 127 2.21 -2.18 -14.76
N PHE A 128 3.16 -1.90 -13.86
CA PHE A 128 3.71 -0.57 -13.65
C PHE A 128 5.21 -0.56 -13.90
N SER A 129 5.75 0.62 -14.14
CA SER A 129 7.18 0.86 -14.40
C SER A 129 7.74 1.93 -13.45
N ALA A 130 9.04 2.18 -13.53
CA ALA A 130 9.72 3.24 -12.77
C ALA A 130 9.14 4.65 -13.00
N SER A 131 8.45 4.87 -14.10
CA SER A 131 7.79 6.14 -14.42
C SER A 131 6.39 6.28 -13.83
N SER A 132 5.82 5.19 -13.30
CA SER A 132 4.51 5.21 -12.64
C SER A 132 4.64 5.91 -11.28
N LYS A 133 3.85 6.95 -11.07
CA LYS A 133 3.87 7.76 -9.85
C LYS A 133 2.71 7.38 -8.95
N SER A 134 2.75 7.79 -7.69
CA SER A 134 1.61 7.68 -6.79
C SER A 134 0.40 8.45 -7.30
N GLY A 135 -0.79 7.98 -6.98
CA GLY A 135 -2.05 8.57 -7.39
C GLY A 135 -3.09 7.55 -7.82
N THR A 136 -4.26 8.04 -8.20
CA THR A 136 -5.36 7.22 -8.69
C THR A 136 -5.33 7.16 -10.22
N TYR A 137 -5.39 5.95 -10.75
CA TYR A 137 -5.36 5.65 -12.18
C TYR A 137 -6.72 5.14 -12.62
N THR A 138 -7.22 5.65 -13.74
CA THR A 138 -8.52 5.26 -14.29
C THR A 138 -8.43 5.06 -15.79
N GLY A 139 -9.28 4.18 -16.29
CA GLY A 139 -9.48 3.89 -17.71
C GLY A 139 -10.67 2.97 -17.88
N SER A 140 -10.85 2.42 -19.05
CA SER A 140 -11.94 1.46 -19.31
C SER A 140 -11.50 0.41 -20.34
N VAL A 141 -12.01 -0.81 -20.17
CA VAL A 141 -11.90 -1.90 -21.14
C VAL A 141 -13.25 -2.15 -21.77
N ARG A 142 -13.28 -2.34 -23.09
CA ARG A 142 -14.50 -2.66 -23.84
C ARG A 142 -14.77 -4.15 -23.78
N ILE A 143 -15.92 -4.51 -23.23
CA ILE A 143 -16.41 -5.90 -23.18
C ILE A 143 -17.45 -6.07 -24.28
N GLU A 144 -17.34 -7.14 -25.05
CA GLU A 144 -18.24 -7.49 -26.15
C GLU A 144 -18.91 -8.83 -25.89
N VAL A 145 -20.20 -8.86 -26.21
CA VAL A 145 -21.02 -10.07 -26.30
C VAL A 145 -21.58 -10.14 -27.71
N SER A 146 -21.30 -11.19 -28.43
CA SER A 146 -21.65 -11.32 -29.84
C SER A 146 -22.25 -12.67 -30.17
N SER A 147 -23.14 -12.70 -31.16
CA SER A 147 -23.63 -13.91 -31.82
C SER A 147 -23.92 -13.65 -33.29
N LEU A 148 -24.02 -14.71 -34.09
CA LEU A 148 -24.33 -14.60 -35.54
C LEU A 148 -25.70 -14.01 -35.78
N LEU A 149 -26.68 -14.25 -34.89
CA LEU A 149 -28.06 -13.83 -35.07
C LEU A 149 -28.36 -12.47 -34.42
N ALA A 150 -27.71 -12.14 -33.29
CA ALA A 150 -27.98 -10.94 -32.51
C ALA A 150 -26.96 -9.79 -32.75
N GLY A 151 -25.89 -10.06 -33.53
CA GLY A 151 -24.84 -9.09 -33.74
C GLY A 151 -23.96 -8.96 -32.50
N THR A 152 -23.38 -7.77 -32.27
CA THR A 152 -22.46 -7.46 -31.18
C THR A 152 -23.02 -6.35 -30.31
N LEU A 153 -23.04 -6.59 -29.00
CA LEU A 153 -23.24 -5.60 -27.97
C LEU A 153 -21.90 -5.31 -27.28
N SER A 154 -21.68 -4.07 -26.91
CA SER A 154 -20.49 -3.69 -26.17
C SER A 154 -20.80 -2.74 -25.02
N VAL A 155 -19.97 -2.80 -23.97
CA VAL A 155 -20.00 -1.88 -22.84
C VAL A 155 -18.58 -1.55 -22.41
N ASN A 156 -18.33 -0.31 -22.02
CA ASN A 156 -17.08 0.11 -21.41
C ASN A 156 -17.16 -0.19 -19.90
N LEU A 157 -16.30 -1.09 -19.45
CA LEU A 157 -16.15 -1.43 -18.04
C LEU A 157 -15.02 -0.57 -17.45
N PRO A 158 -15.31 0.27 -16.44
CA PRO A 158 -14.29 1.07 -15.78
C PRO A 158 -13.23 0.18 -15.09
N VAL A 159 -11.98 0.62 -15.16
CA VAL A 159 -10.82 -0.04 -14.52
C VAL A 159 -10.12 0.99 -13.65
N THR A 160 -9.82 0.61 -12.41
CA THR A 160 -9.26 1.52 -11.40
C THR A 160 -8.08 0.90 -10.66
N LEU A 161 -7.16 1.77 -10.23
CA LEU A 161 -5.99 1.45 -9.42
C LEU A 161 -5.60 2.68 -8.62
N THR A 162 -5.08 2.48 -7.40
CA THR A 162 -4.37 3.51 -6.65
C THR A 162 -2.96 3.04 -6.35
N LEU A 163 -1.96 3.86 -6.66
CA LEU A 163 -0.57 3.63 -6.25
C LEU A 163 -0.21 4.58 -5.12
N TRP A 164 0.35 4.03 -4.04
CA TRP A 164 0.94 4.79 -2.95
C TRP A 164 2.44 4.96 -3.15
N ASP A 165 3.01 5.98 -2.51
CA ASP A 165 4.45 6.14 -2.44
C ASP A 165 5.07 5.04 -1.56
N SER A 166 6.22 4.52 -1.98
CA SER A 166 7.01 3.61 -1.15
C SER A 166 7.58 4.34 0.06
N LEU A 167 7.63 3.64 1.20
CA LEU A 167 8.24 4.17 2.41
C LEU A 167 9.76 4.28 2.24
N LYS A 168 10.31 5.43 2.66
CA LYS A 168 11.75 5.68 2.76
C LYS A 168 12.07 6.24 4.15
N MET A 169 13.19 5.84 4.70
CA MET A 169 13.68 6.35 5.98
C MET A 169 15.18 6.60 5.92
N ASN A 170 15.61 7.74 6.44
CA ASN A 170 17.02 8.12 6.56
C ASN A 170 17.29 8.61 7.98
N GLU A 171 18.34 8.08 8.60
CA GLU A 171 18.89 8.67 9.83
C GLU A 171 19.57 10.01 9.50
N THR A 172 19.21 11.06 10.23
CA THR A 172 19.77 12.40 10.07
C THR A 172 20.67 12.80 11.22
N THR A 173 20.49 12.18 12.38
CA THR A 173 21.30 12.42 13.58
C THR A 173 21.41 11.10 14.37
N PRO A 174 22.60 10.65 14.75
CA PRO A 174 22.74 9.45 15.55
C PRO A 174 22.28 9.67 17.00
N LEU A 175 21.86 8.58 17.64
CA LEU A 175 21.61 8.54 19.09
C LEU A 175 22.95 8.65 19.82
N PHE A 176 23.13 9.68 20.63
CA PHE A 176 24.38 9.93 21.30
C PHE A 176 24.18 10.41 22.73
N PHE A 177 24.75 9.72 23.69
CA PHE A 177 24.64 10.05 25.11
C PHE A 177 25.66 11.11 25.57
N GLY A 178 26.59 11.52 24.71
CA GLY A 178 27.64 12.46 25.08
C GLY A 178 28.70 11.83 25.99
N VAL A 179 29.42 12.68 26.69
CA VAL A 179 30.45 12.25 27.67
C VAL A 179 29.80 12.10 29.04
N LEU A 180 30.09 10.97 29.70
CA LEU A 180 29.67 10.64 31.05
C LEU A 180 30.89 10.38 31.90
N GLU A 181 30.96 10.97 33.08
CA GLU A 181 31.97 10.65 34.09
C GLU A 181 31.37 9.64 35.06
N ILE A 182 31.95 8.45 35.10
CA ILE A 182 31.44 7.31 35.88
C ILE A 182 32.33 7.01 37.06
N SER A 183 31.71 6.59 38.15
CA SER A 183 32.37 6.05 39.33
C SER A 183 32.15 4.53 39.45
N SER A 184 32.40 3.94 40.59
CA SER A 184 32.39 2.49 40.77
C SER A 184 31.03 1.83 40.82
N GLY A 185 29.97 2.60 41.02
CA GLY A 185 28.59 2.07 41.15
C GLY A 185 27.82 2.01 39.85
N ALA A 186 26.81 1.16 39.80
CA ALA A 186 25.90 1.09 38.65
C ALA A 186 24.98 2.31 38.56
N SER A 187 24.59 2.71 37.34
CA SER A 187 23.69 3.82 37.10
C SER A 187 22.89 3.64 35.80
N VAL A 188 21.78 4.36 35.69
CA VAL A 188 20.97 4.42 34.49
C VAL A 188 20.80 5.89 34.08
N VAL A 189 21.13 6.18 32.84
CA VAL A 189 20.97 7.50 32.24
C VAL A 189 19.93 7.41 31.13
N GLN A 190 18.86 8.18 31.23
CA GLN A 190 17.84 8.31 30.22
C GLN A 190 18.19 9.42 29.24
N LEU A 191 17.99 9.19 27.96
CA LEU A 191 17.97 10.19 26.92
C LEU A 191 16.53 10.37 26.42
N ASN A 192 15.99 11.56 26.59
CA ASN A 192 14.63 11.88 26.20
C ASN A 192 14.55 12.11 24.67
N ALA A 193 13.65 11.37 23.99
CA ALA A 193 13.49 11.44 22.53
C ALA A 193 13.05 12.84 22.05
N GLN A 194 12.21 13.54 22.81
CA GLN A 194 11.65 14.83 22.40
C GLN A 194 12.68 15.94 22.52
N THR A 195 13.38 16.01 23.66
CA THR A 195 14.26 17.13 23.98
C THR A 195 15.72 16.86 23.65
N GLY A 196 16.14 15.60 23.55
CA GLY A 196 17.54 15.18 23.46
C GLY A 196 18.33 15.38 24.76
N GLN A 197 17.65 15.70 25.85
CA GLN A 197 18.27 15.93 27.13
C GLN A 197 18.47 14.60 27.90
N ARG A 198 19.55 14.55 28.65
CA ARG A 198 19.88 13.42 29.55
C ARG A 198 19.38 13.70 30.95
N SER A 199 19.00 12.64 31.65
CA SER A 199 18.74 12.66 33.09
C SER A 199 19.20 11.34 33.72
N VAL A 200 19.65 11.40 34.98
CA VAL A 200 20.00 10.21 35.72
C VAL A 200 18.74 9.64 36.36
N VAL A 201 18.38 8.42 35.99
CA VAL A 201 17.15 7.73 36.45
C VAL A 201 17.47 6.95 37.77
N SER A 202 18.65 6.34 37.83
CA SER A 202 19.13 5.67 39.04
C SER A 202 20.63 5.79 39.19
N GLY A 203 21.14 5.63 40.43
CA GLY A 203 22.57 5.72 40.71
C GLY A 203 23.13 7.14 40.52
N SER A 204 22.42 8.17 40.95
CA SER A 204 22.79 9.58 40.75
C SER A 204 24.16 9.99 41.31
N GLY A 205 24.70 9.28 42.34
CA GLY A 205 26.05 9.49 42.85
C GLY A 205 27.15 8.79 42.05
N ASN A 206 26.78 7.97 41.07
CA ASN A 206 27.74 7.12 40.31
C ASN A 206 28.00 7.62 38.88
N VAL A 207 27.28 8.65 38.43
CA VAL A 207 27.50 9.24 37.11
C VAL A 207 27.29 10.75 37.13
N VAL A 208 28.19 11.47 36.45
CA VAL A 208 28.06 12.92 36.20
C VAL A 208 27.86 13.13 34.70
N LEU A 209 26.84 13.91 34.36
CA LEU A 209 26.56 14.28 32.98
C LEU A 209 27.47 15.44 32.57
N SER A 210 28.58 15.15 31.88
CA SER A 210 29.52 16.19 31.46
C SER A 210 28.88 17.16 30.48
N THR A 211 29.13 18.45 30.63
CA THR A 211 28.66 19.49 29.74
C THR A 211 29.51 19.72 28.50
N GLY A 212 30.69 19.09 28.44
CA GLY A 212 31.66 19.28 27.35
C GLY A 212 31.22 18.76 25.99
N GLN A 213 30.27 17.81 25.94
CA GLN A 213 29.70 17.32 24.71
C GLN A 213 28.21 17.01 24.89
N ALA A 214 27.40 17.69 24.10
CA ALA A 214 25.94 17.58 24.17
C ALA A 214 25.46 16.20 23.70
N SER A 215 24.43 15.66 24.36
CA SER A 215 23.70 14.48 23.89
C SER A 215 22.76 14.82 22.74
N THR A 216 22.47 13.83 21.92
CA THR A 216 21.49 13.97 20.84
C THR A 216 20.58 12.76 20.78
N ALA A 217 19.25 12.99 20.66
CA ALA A 217 18.34 11.92 20.28
C ALA A 217 18.64 11.45 18.86
N GLY A 218 18.48 10.18 18.59
CA GLY A 218 18.48 9.65 17.22
C GLY A 218 17.37 10.32 16.43
N ARG A 219 17.64 10.80 15.22
CA ARG A 219 16.62 11.46 14.38
C ARG A 219 16.52 10.79 13.04
N PHE A 220 15.29 10.47 12.66
CA PHE A 220 14.95 9.82 11.40
C PHE A 220 13.96 10.69 10.63
N LYS A 221 14.25 10.89 9.35
CA LYS A 221 13.32 11.48 8.40
C LYS A 221 12.66 10.35 7.61
N ILE A 222 11.32 10.32 7.62
CA ILE A 222 10.50 9.33 6.96
C ILE A 222 9.74 10.02 5.82
N LYS A 223 9.64 9.37 4.68
CA LYS A 223 8.91 9.84 3.50
C LYS A 223 8.03 8.70 3.01
N GLY A 224 6.75 8.98 2.76
CA GLY A 224 5.78 8.00 2.28
C GLY A 224 4.53 8.65 1.72
N GLN A 225 3.42 7.91 1.73
CA GLN A 225 2.13 8.37 1.24
C GLN A 225 1.62 9.54 2.11
N PRO A 226 1.23 10.68 1.51
CA PRO A 226 0.65 11.81 2.23
C PRO A 226 -0.57 11.44 3.08
N ASN A 227 -0.69 12.09 4.24
CA ASN A 227 -1.83 11.95 5.16
C ASN A 227 -2.12 10.50 5.60
N THR A 228 -1.10 9.64 5.65
CA THR A 228 -1.20 8.27 6.15
C THR A 228 -0.46 8.11 7.47
N SER A 229 -0.81 7.06 8.22
CA SER A 229 -0.06 6.67 9.41
C SER A 229 0.79 5.45 9.11
N VAL A 230 1.97 5.43 9.70
CA VAL A 230 2.90 4.29 9.65
C VAL A 230 3.12 3.75 11.06
N SER A 231 3.26 2.44 11.17
CA SER A 231 3.68 1.80 12.43
C SER A 231 5.17 1.98 12.62
N VAL A 232 5.60 2.13 13.88
CA VAL A 232 7.00 2.24 14.30
C VAL A 232 7.29 1.07 15.22
N ALA A 233 8.42 0.38 14.99
CA ALA A 233 8.93 -0.63 15.90
C ALA A 233 10.37 -0.26 16.30
N LEU A 234 10.59 -0.15 17.60
CA LEU A 234 11.88 0.10 18.23
C LEU A 234 12.39 -1.19 18.88
N PRO A 235 13.70 -1.40 18.99
CA PRO A 235 14.25 -2.59 19.63
C PRO A 235 13.96 -2.58 21.13
N SER A 236 13.89 -3.78 21.74
CA SER A 236 13.75 -3.92 23.19
C SER A 236 15.04 -3.62 23.94
N SER A 237 16.17 -4.02 23.38
CA SER A 237 17.51 -3.75 23.95
C SER A 237 18.60 -3.85 22.89
N VAL A 238 19.73 -3.19 23.15
CA VAL A 238 20.93 -3.21 22.30
C VAL A 238 22.16 -3.19 23.19
N VAL A 239 23.18 -3.99 22.86
CA VAL A 239 24.46 -4.01 23.55
C VAL A 239 25.44 -3.06 22.86
N LEU A 240 26.04 -2.17 23.63
CA LEU A 240 27.16 -1.34 23.21
C LEU A 240 28.48 -2.02 23.66
N THR A 241 29.46 -2.05 22.76
CA THR A 241 30.77 -2.62 23.03
C THR A 241 31.81 -1.51 23.21
N GLY A 242 32.58 -1.61 24.26
CA GLY A 242 33.65 -0.67 24.59
C GLY A 242 34.94 -0.96 23.83
N ASN A 243 35.65 0.06 23.40
CA ASN A 243 36.92 -0.05 22.67
C ASN A 243 38.07 -0.55 23.56
N LYS A 244 37.88 -0.55 24.88
CA LYS A 244 38.83 -1.13 25.88
C LYS A 244 38.27 -2.38 26.55
N GLY A 245 37.23 -2.98 25.97
CA GLY A 245 36.47 -4.06 26.57
C GLY A 245 35.28 -3.58 27.38
N GLY A 246 34.50 -4.51 27.90
CA GLY A 246 33.26 -4.24 28.60
C GLY A 246 32.11 -3.92 27.68
N THR A 247 30.90 -3.95 28.24
CA THR A 247 29.65 -3.66 27.51
C THR A 247 28.74 -2.77 28.34
N MET A 248 27.91 -2.02 27.69
CA MET A 248 26.72 -1.32 28.25
C MET A 248 25.51 -1.77 27.49
N THR A 249 24.32 -1.59 28.07
CA THR A 249 23.07 -1.95 27.40
C THR A 249 22.19 -0.71 27.25
N LEU A 250 21.64 -0.53 26.06
CA LEU A 250 20.52 0.36 25.83
C LEU A 250 19.24 -0.44 25.96
N ASP A 251 18.24 0.10 26.66
CA ASP A 251 16.89 -0.44 26.73
C ASP A 251 15.85 0.69 26.83
N ASN A 252 14.59 0.32 27.09
CA ASN A 252 13.50 1.28 27.21
C ASN A 252 13.52 2.35 26.10
N PHE A 253 13.75 1.89 24.86
CA PHE A 253 13.69 2.79 23.71
C PHE A 253 12.33 3.48 23.63
N ASN A 254 12.37 4.78 23.43
CA ASN A 254 11.16 5.59 23.29
C ASN A 254 11.26 6.47 22.03
N GLY A 255 10.11 6.76 21.43
CA GLY A 255 9.98 7.56 20.23
C GLY A 255 9.19 8.83 20.48
N TYR A 256 9.50 9.90 19.75
CA TYR A 256 8.70 11.10 19.71
C TYR A 256 8.43 11.48 18.23
N PRO A 257 7.18 11.76 17.84
CA PRO A 257 5.98 11.98 18.65
C PRO A 257 5.35 10.71 19.25
N SER A 258 5.74 9.50 18.80
CA SER A 258 5.22 8.23 19.31
C SER A 258 6.23 7.11 19.10
N SER A 259 6.22 6.10 19.97
CA SER A 259 7.05 4.90 19.85
C SER A 259 6.43 3.79 18.98
N THR A 260 5.15 3.90 18.60
CA THR A 260 4.41 2.83 17.92
C THR A 260 3.76 3.27 16.62
N GLN A 261 3.46 4.55 16.46
CA GLN A 261 2.78 5.08 15.28
C GLN A 261 3.24 6.51 14.98
N LEU A 262 3.36 6.82 13.70
CA LEU A 262 3.71 8.15 13.20
C LEU A 262 2.77 8.53 12.07
N SER A 263 2.17 9.73 12.13
CA SER A 263 1.39 10.30 11.04
C SER A 263 2.30 11.08 10.10
N LEU A 264 2.18 10.80 8.80
CA LEU A 264 2.84 11.56 7.75
C LEU A 264 1.96 12.77 7.38
N ASP A 265 2.59 13.89 7.10
CA ASP A 265 1.90 15.14 6.77
C ASP A 265 1.31 15.15 5.34
N SER A 266 0.77 16.29 4.92
CA SER A 266 0.18 16.47 3.57
C SER A 266 1.21 16.38 2.44
N SER A 267 2.49 16.40 2.75
CA SER A 267 3.59 16.17 1.81
C SER A 267 4.11 14.72 1.87
N GLY A 268 3.65 13.91 2.83
CA GLY A 268 4.13 12.56 3.09
C GLY A 268 5.41 12.55 3.93
N ASP A 269 5.77 13.65 4.59
CA ASP A 269 6.94 13.74 5.45
C ASP A 269 6.58 13.43 6.91
N GLY A 270 7.49 12.75 7.60
CA GLY A 270 7.41 12.47 9.02
C GLY A 270 8.79 12.53 9.68
N ASN A 271 8.84 12.95 10.93
CA ASN A 271 10.07 12.97 11.71
C ASN A 271 9.87 12.13 12.97
N LEU A 272 10.81 11.22 13.21
CA LEU A 272 10.85 10.38 14.40
C LEU A 272 12.15 10.65 15.14
N ASN A 273 12.05 11.05 16.42
CA ASN A 273 13.19 11.09 17.31
C ASN A 273 13.16 9.85 18.21
N VAL A 274 14.34 9.33 18.53
CA VAL A 274 14.51 8.12 19.35
C VAL A 274 15.42 8.43 20.54
N GLY A 275 14.95 8.09 21.71
CA GLY A 275 15.71 8.08 22.97
C GLY A 275 15.77 6.67 23.55
N ALA A 276 16.55 6.47 24.60
CA ALA A 276 16.69 5.21 25.30
C ALA A 276 17.23 5.42 26.72
N ASN A 277 17.23 4.37 27.52
CA ASN A 277 18.01 4.29 28.75
C ASN A 277 19.36 3.62 28.47
N LEU A 278 20.44 4.21 28.98
CA LEU A 278 21.77 3.62 29.01
C LEU A 278 22.02 3.02 30.39
N ASN A 279 22.18 1.73 30.44
CA ASN A 279 22.53 0.98 31.66
C ASN A 279 24.05 0.85 31.76
N ILE A 280 24.61 1.44 32.81
CA ILE A 280 26.04 1.46 33.12
C ILE A 280 26.25 0.50 34.27
N GLY A 281 27.09 -0.50 34.07
CA GLY A 281 27.43 -1.50 35.10
C GLY A 281 28.32 -0.93 36.21
N ALA A 282 28.36 -1.62 37.36
CA ALA A 282 29.36 -1.31 38.38
C ALA A 282 30.76 -1.56 37.84
N SER A 283 31.71 -0.71 38.20
CA SER A 283 33.12 -0.78 37.76
C SER A 283 33.28 -0.79 36.23
N GLN A 284 32.42 -0.05 35.54
CA GLN A 284 32.46 0.05 34.08
C GLN A 284 33.78 0.66 33.61
N LEU A 285 34.41 0.02 32.61
CA LEU A 285 35.68 0.52 32.05
C LEU A 285 35.48 1.87 31.33
N SER A 286 36.41 2.78 31.52
CA SER A 286 36.42 4.02 30.74
C SER A 286 36.78 3.75 29.27
N GLY A 287 36.04 4.37 28.33
CA GLY A 287 36.28 4.18 26.92
C GLY A 287 35.12 4.72 26.06
N THR A 288 35.19 4.50 24.75
CA THR A 288 34.13 4.78 23.81
C THR A 288 33.31 3.52 23.59
N TYR A 289 32.02 3.63 23.77
CA TYR A 289 31.03 2.53 23.58
C TYR A 289 30.22 2.76 22.35
N ASN A 290 30.17 1.77 21.46
CA ASN A 290 29.46 1.83 20.19
C ASN A 290 28.54 0.60 20.00
N GLY A 291 27.45 0.80 19.29
CA GLY A 291 26.54 -0.25 18.90
C GLY A 291 25.61 0.27 17.82
N THR A 292 24.86 -0.64 17.20
CA THR A 292 23.84 -0.31 16.19
C THR A 292 22.48 -0.78 16.67
N TYR A 293 21.44 -0.01 16.38
CA TYR A 293 20.07 -0.40 16.63
C TYR A 293 19.24 -0.25 15.35
N SER A 294 18.15 -1.00 15.27
CA SER A 294 17.27 -0.97 14.12
C SER A 294 15.95 -0.31 14.48
N VAL A 295 15.52 0.62 13.65
CA VAL A 295 14.16 1.19 13.65
C VAL A 295 13.46 0.64 12.44
N THR A 296 12.23 0.11 12.62
CA THR A 296 11.41 -0.39 11.51
C THR A 296 10.16 0.47 11.39
N VAL A 297 9.82 0.86 10.17
CA VAL A 297 8.56 1.56 9.86
C VAL A 297 7.83 0.81 8.75
N ASN A 298 6.50 0.65 8.93
CA ASN A 298 5.63 -0.02 7.94
C ASN A 298 4.31 0.74 7.83
N TYR A 299 3.66 0.63 6.65
CA TYR A 299 2.28 1.08 6.50
C TYR A 299 1.31 0.26 7.31
#